data_1c73e470df2c75310bfe47fe6e76932f
#
_entry.id   1c73e470df2c75310bfe47fe6e76932f
#
_cell.length_a   1.000
_cell.length_b   1.000
_cell.length_c   1.000
_cell.angle_alpha   90.00
_cell.angle_beta   90.00
_cell.angle_gamma   90.00
#
_symmetry.space_group_name_H-M   'P 1'
#
loop_
_entity.id
_entity.type
_entity.pdbx_description
1 polymer ?
#
loop_
_entity_poly.entity_id
_entity_poly.type
_entity_poly.pdbx_seq_one_letter_code
_entity_poly.pdbx_strand_id
1 'polypeptide(L)'
;MWCLLSTTDDEPDPEDTKLEVIWGEGGETKLWANLSGCEHFVTKFGKLGSLPTRALASYPGSGNTWLRFLLEGATGIFTGAIYNDSRIIKAGHLGEGRPFRDGSTIVQKTHQR
;
A
#
# COMPACT_ATOMS: atom_id res chain seq x y z
N MET A 1 -1.07 3.94 18.28
CA MET A 1 -0.04 4.77 18.77
C MET A 1 1.05 5.06 17.82
N TRP A 2 1.52 4.12 17.10
CA TRP A 2 2.57 4.41 16.15
C TRP A 2 2.13 5.35 15.00
N CYS A 3 0.86 5.48 14.71
CA CYS A 3 0.43 6.44 13.71
C CYS A 3 0.67 7.90 14.17
N LEU A 4 0.79 8.12 15.47
CA LEU A 4 1.13 9.43 15.97
C LEU A 4 2.60 9.75 15.75
N LEU A 5 3.44 8.74 15.69
CA LEU A 5 4.85 8.91 15.41
C LEU A 5 5.09 9.31 13.96
N SER A 6 4.24 8.84 13.06
CA SER A 6 4.37 9.19 11.65
C SER A 6 3.85 10.58 11.32
N THR A 7 3.24 11.27 12.26
CA THR A 7 2.79 12.64 12.05
C THR A 7 3.82 13.68 12.49
N THR A 8 4.92 13.25 13.04
CA THR A 8 5.95 14.17 13.42
C THR A 8 6.64 14.65 12.17
N ASP A 9 6.37 15.82 11.91
CA ASP A 9 6.90 16.61 11.01
C ASP A 9 8.06 16.42 10.39
N ASP A 10 7.93 15.94 9.42
CA ASP A 10 8.92 15.75 8.56
C ASP A 10 9.15 16.92 7.77
N GLU A 11 10.32 17.43 7.83
CA GLU A 11 10.73 18.41 6.91
C GLU A 11 10.58 17.84 5.52
N PRO A 12 9.99 18.58 4.61
CA PRO A 12 9.90 18.16 3.24
C PRO A 12 11.29 17.91 2.70
N ASP A 13 11.49 16.70 2.22
CA ASP A 13 12.72 16.34 1.60
C ASP A 13 13.05 17.21 0.42
N PRO A 14 14.32 17.33 0.09
CA PRO A 14 14.72 18.04 -1.10
C PRO A 14 14.02 17.51 -2.34
N GLU A 15 13.80 18.40 -3.23
CA GLU A 15 13.02 18.17 -4.43
C GLU A 15 13.27 16.91 -5.24
N ASP A 16 14.40 16.30 -5.13
CA ASP A 16 14.75 15.11 -5.90
C ASP A 16 14.06 13.83 -5.44
N THR A 17 13.34 13.87 -4.31
CA THR A 17 12.67 12.68 -3.80
C THR A 17 11.19 12.64 -4.08
N LYS A 18 10.67 13.60 -4.84
CA LYS A 18 9.25 13.58 -5.17
C LYS A 18 8.97 12.57 -6.25
N LEU A 19 8.44 11.44 -5.84
CA LEU A 19 7.86 10.52 -6.79
C LEU A 19 6.48 11.05 -7.15
N GLU A 20 6.31 11.40 -8.42
CA GLU A 20 4.99 11.77 -8.90
C GLU A 20 4.18 10.51 -9.14
N VAL A 21 3.16 10.34 -8.34
CA VAL A 21 2.25 9.22 -8.51
C VAL A 21 1.02 9.69 -9.28
N ILE A 22 0.69 8.99 -10.34
CA ILE A 22 -0.54 9.25 -11.07
C ILE A 22 -1.63 8.43 -10.40
N TRP A 23 -2.63 9.11 -9.86
CA TRP A 23 -3.70 8.43 -9.14
C TRP A 23 -4.76 7.89 -10.08
N GLY A 24 -5.25 6.70 -9.74
CA GLY A 24 -6.32 6.06 -10.50
C GLY A 24 -7.70 6.55 -10.08
N GLU A 25 -8.71 6.04 -10.76
CA GLU A 25 -10.09 6.26 -10.38
C GLU A 25 -10.43 5.38 -9.20
N GLY A 26 -11.22 5.88 -8.30
CA GLY A 26 -11.63 5.16 -7.11
C GLY A 26 -11.49 5.99 -5.86
N GLY A 27 -12.23 5.62 -4.85
CA GLY A 27 -12.27 6.35 -3.61
C GLY A 27 -11.05 6.12 -2.73
N GLU A 28 -10.86 7.01 -1.80
CA GLU A 28 -9.86 6.87 -0.77
C GLU A 28 -10.33 5.86 0.27
N THR A 29 -9.42 5.04 0.74
CA THR A 29 -9.70 4.13 1.85
C THR A 29 -8.90 4.56 3.05
N LYS A 30 -9.58 4.72 4.18
CA LYS A 30 -8.90 5.09 5.43
C LYS A 30 -8.47 3.82 6.15
N LEU A 31 -7.17 3.65 6.31
CA LEU A 31 -6.62 2.45 6.93
C LEU A 31 -6.99 2.35 8.41
N TRP A 32 -7.01 3.47 9.09
CA TRP A 32 -7.22 3.48 10.53
C TRP A 32 -8.35 4.44 10.91
N ALA A 33 -9.50 4.27 10.26
CA ALA A 33 -10.66 5.13 10.44
C ALA A 33 -11.16 5.18 11.88
N ASN A 34 -10.94 4.11 12.64
CA ASN A 34 -11.41 4.02 14.01
C ASN A 34 -10.43 4.57 15.04
N LEU A 35 -9.27 5.04 14.61
CA LEU A 35 -8.26 5.56 15.51
C LEU A 35 -8.22 7.07 15.43
N SER A 36 -8.45 7.71 16.57
CA SER A 36 -8.39 9.17 16.66
C SER A 36 -6.99 9.68 16.33
N GLY A 37 -6.93 10.69 15.50
CA GLY A 37 -5.65 11.26 15.07
C GLY A 37 -5.02 10.58 13.86
N CYS A 38 -5.62 9.51 13.37
CA CYS A 38 -5.09 8.78 12.22
C CYS A 38 -5.96 8.89 10.96
N GLU A 39 -6.91 9.80 10.94
CA GLU A 39 -7.86 9.93 9.84
C GLU A 39 -7.22 10.43 8.54
N HIS A 40 -6.05 11.02 8.63
CA HIS A 40 -5.34 11.53 7.47
C HIS A 40 -4.61 10.43 6.69
N PHE A 41 -4.51 9.22 7.24
CA PHE A 41 -3.90 8.12 6.53
C PHE A 41 -4.91 7.50 5.57
N VAL A 42 -4.80 7.85 4.32
CA VAL A 42 -5.67 7.33 3.25
C VAL A 42 -4.84 6.54 2.25
N THR A 43 -5.45 5.52 1.69
CA THR A 43 -4.80 4.67 0.70
C THR A 43 -5.65 4.64 -0.58
N LYS A 44 -4.99 4.72 -1.72
CA LYS A 44 -5.63 4.74 -3.03
C LYS A 44 -4.88 3.83 -3.99
N PHE A 45 -5.50 3.48 -5.07
CA PHE A 45 -4.82 2.79 -6.16
C PHE A 45 -4.16 3.81 -7.09
N GLY A 46 -3.00 3.44 -7.63
CA GLY A 46 -2.42 4.20 -8.73
C GLY A 46 -3.24 4.02 -10.01
N LYS A 47 -3.00 4.85 -11.00
CA LYS A 47 -3.63 4.71 -12.31
C LYS A 47 -3.15 3.40 -12.95
N LEU A 48 -4.05 2.71 -13.63
CA LEU A 48 -3.72 1.47 -14.33
C LEU A 48 -2.54 1.69 -15.28
N GLY A 49 -1.55 0.83 -15.19
CA GLY A 49 -0.35 0.91 -16.03
C GLY A 49 0.68 1.95 -15.61
N SER A 50 0.43 2.71 -14.53
CA SER A 50 1.33 3.80 -14.14
C SER A 50 2.49 3.36 -13.24
N LEU A 51 2.34 2.23 -12.56
CA LEU A 51 3.36 1.76 -11.63
C LEU A 51 4.00 0.46 -12.15
N PRO A 52 5.31 0.33 -12.01
CA PRO A 52 5.98 -0.89 -12.45
C PRO A 52 5.64 -2.08 -11.54
N THR A 53 5.69 -3.28 -12.09
CA THR A 53 5.54 -4.49 -11.30
C THR A 53 6.80 -4.74 -10.49
N ARG A 54 6.64 -4.85 -9.17
CA ARG A 54 7.78 -5.06 -8.26
C ARG A 54 7.42 -6.14 -7.25
N ALA A 55 8.21 -7.19 -7.21
CA ALA A 55 7.96 -8.28 -6.28
C ALA A 55 8.33 -7.90 -4.84
N LEU A 56 7.41 -8.15 -3.93
CA LEU A 56 7.69 -8.15 -2.50
C LEU A 56 7.83 -9.63 -2.10
N ALA A 57 9.00 -10.18 -2.30
CA ALA A 57 9.25 -11.61 -2.15
C ALA A 57 9.65 -11.96 -0.71
N SER A 58 9.08 -13.00 -0.16
CA SER A 58 9.41 -13.49 1.17
C SER A 58 9.05 -14.96 1.32
N TYR A 59 9.54 -15.57 2.39
CA TYR A 59 9.07 -16.89 2.77
C TYR A 59 7.65 -16.77 3.37
N PRO A 60 6.80 -17.78 3.20
CA PRO A 60 5.50 -17.80 3.84
C PRO A 60 5.63 -17.65 5.36
N GLY A 61 4.76 -16.86 5.95
CA GLY A 61 4.75 -16.67 7.41
C GLY A 61 5.82 -15.73 7.96
N SER A 62 6.55 -15.01 7.11
CA SER A 62 7.63 -14.14 7.55
C SER A 62 7.23 -12.68 7.77
N GLY A 63 5.94 -12.39 7.82
CA GLY A 63 5.46 -11.02 8.07
C GLY A 63 5.21 -10.18 6.83
N ASN A 64 5.12 -10.80 5.66
CA ASN A 64 4.89 -10.08 4.39
C ASN A 64 3.60 -9.25 4.44
N THR A 65 2.50 -9.81 4.93
CA THR A 65 1.22 -9.12 5.01
C THR A 65 1.30 -7.90 5.96
N TRP A 66 2.01 -8.04 7.05
CA TRP A 66 2.22 -6.94 7.99
C TRP A 66 3.06 -5.82 7.35
N LEU A 67 4.11 -6.19 6.61
CA LEU A 67 4.93 -5.23 5.90
C LEU A 67 4.12 -4.49 4.84
N ARG A 68 3.23 -5.18 4.14
CA ARG A 68 2.31 -4.55 3.18
C ARG A 68 1.47 -3.47 3.84
N PHE A 69 0.97 -3.73 5.05
CA PHE A 69 0.18 -2.77 5.80
C PHE A 69 1.00 -1.51 6.11
N LEU A 70 2.26 -1.67 6.50
CA LEU A 70 3.15 -0.56 6.74
C LEU A 70 3.45 0.24 5.47
N LEU A 71 3.67 -0.46 4.37
CA LEU A 71 3.91 0.20 3.08
C LEU A 71 2.70 0.99 2.61
N GLU A 72 1.51 0.45 2.78
CA GLU A 72 0.26 1.15 2.44
C GLU A 72 0.09 2.40 3.29
N GLY A 73 0.39 2.34 4.58
CA GLY A 73 0.33 3.49 5.46
C GLY A 73 1.38 4.56 5.13
N ALA A 74 2.58 4.14 4.77
CA ALA A 74 3.68 5.06 4.47
C ALA A 74 3.55 5.73 3.11
N THR A 75 3.05 5.02 2.12
CA THR A 75 3.02 5.50 0.73
C THR A 75 1.66 6.03 0.30
N GLY A 76 0.60 5.61 0.95
CA GLY A 76 -0.76 5.91 0.52
C GLY A 76 -1.19 5.16 -0.74
N ILE A 77 -0.46 4.13 -1.13
CA ILE A 77 -0.76 3.32 -2.31
C ILE A 77 -0.97 1.88 -1.89
N PHE A 78 -2.00 1.25 -2.42
CA PHE A 78 -2.26 -0.16 -2.12
C PHE A 78 -1.15 -1.07 -2.64
N THR A 79 -0.89 -2.13 -1.90
CA THR A 79 -0.03 -3.23 -2.33
C THR A 79 -0.90 -4.32 -2.95
N GLY A 80 -0.34 -5.09 -3.86
CA GLY A 80 -1.01 -6.20 -4.51
C GLY A 80 -0.40 -7.54 -4.13
N ALA A 81 -0.87 -8.57 -4.78
CA ALA A 81 -0.32 -9.92 -4.65
C ALA A 81 -0.65 -10.75 -5.87
N ILE A 82 0.10 -11.81 -6.05
CA ILE A 82 -0.21 -12.76 -7.12
C ILE A 82 -1.31 -13.76 -6.71
N TYR A 83 -1.79 -13.72 -5.46
CA TYR A 83 -2.63 -14.76 -4.90
C TYR A 83 -4.12 -14.40 -4.87
N ASN A 84 -4.70 -13.46 -4.85
CA ASN A 84 -6.15 -13.18 -4.77
C ASN A 84 -6.82 -13.89 -3.59
N ASP A 85 -6.27 -13.72 -2.40
CA ASP A 85 -6.79 -14.35 -1.18
C ASP A 85 -7.92 -13.52 -0.57
N SER A 86 -9.13 -14.06 -0.57
CA SER A 86 -10.30 -13.35 -0.05
C SER A 86 -10.20 -13.01 1.43
N ARG A 87 -9.45 -13.77 2.22
CA ARG A 87 -9.26 -13.49 3.65
C ARG A 87 -8.45 -12.22 3.83
N ILE A 88 -7.46 -12.03 2.99
CA ILE A 88 -6.59 -10.85 2.99
C ILE A 88 -7.37 -9.62 2.52
N ILE A 89 -8.23 -9.77 1.54
CA ILE A 89 -9.10 -8.69 1.07
C ILE A 89 -10.03 -8.24 2.21
N LYS A 90 -10.63 -9.20 2.91
CA LYS A 90 -11.52 -8.90 4.04
C LYS A 90 -10.78 -8.23 5.19
N ALA A 91 -9.49 -8.47 5.32
CA ALA A 91 -8.65 -7.82 6.33
C ALA A 91 -8.26 -6.37 5.97
N GLY A 92 -8.64 -5.90 4.79
CA GLY A 92 -8.38 -4.52 4.38
C GLY A 92 -7.35 -4.33 3.30
N HIS A 93 -6.70 -5.40 2.84
CA HIS A 93 -5.75 -5.32 1.73
C HIS A 93 -6.48 -5.43 0.39
N LEU A 94 -7.11 -4.36 -0.01
CA LEU A 94 -7.97 -4.36 -1.20
C LEU A 94 -7.22 -4.65 -2.50
N GLY A 95 -5.95 -4.33 -2.54
CA GLY A 95 -5.11 -4.61 -3.72
C GLY A 95 -4.90 -6.10 -4.00
N GLU A 96 -5.19 -6.95 -3.01
CA GLU A 96 -5.10 -8.40 -3.19
C GLU A 96 -6.02 -8.89 -4.33
N GLY A 97 -7.13 -8.24 -4.53
CA GLY A 97 -8.09 -8.59 -5.57
C GLY A 97 -7.77 -8.06 -6.95
N ARG A 98 -6.74 -7.22 -7.08
CA ARG A 98 -6.36 -6.66 -8.37
C ARG A 98 -5.40 -7.55 -9.11
N PRO A 99 -5.45 -7.59 -10.45
CA PRO A 99 -4.42 -8.28 -11.23
C PRO A 99 -3.03 -7.73 -10.87
N PHE A 100 -2.09 -8.59 -10.58
CA PHE A 100 -0.80 -8.16 -10.06
C PHE A 100 0.04 -7.34 -11.06
N ARG A 101 -0.32 -7.37 -12.33
CA ARG A 101 0.38 -6.62 -13.39
C ARG A 101 -0.40 -5.44 -13.91
N ASP A 102 -1.47 -5.03 -13.24
CA ASP A 102 -2.29 -3.94 -13.75
C ASP A 102 -1.68 -2.55 -13.56
N GLY A 103 -0.57 -2.47 -12.84
CA GLY A 103 0.14 -1.21 -12.63
C GLY A 103 -0.54 -0.24 -11.68
N SER A 104 -1.47 -0.73 -10.85
CA SER A 104 -2.19 0.11 -9.89
C SER A 104 -1.71 -0.04 -8.44
N THR A 105 -0.82 -0.99 -8.18
CA THR A 105 -0.29 -1.24 -6.83
C THR A 105 1.21 -1.03 -6.79
N ILE A 106 1.72 -0.63 -5.61
CA ILE A 106 3.13 -0.24 -5.51
C ILE A 106 4.10 -1.42 -5.52
N VAL A 107 3.73 -2.51 -4.86
CA VAL A 107 4.49 -3.77 -4.87
C VAL A 107 3.51 -4.93 -4.85
N GLN A 108 3.95 -6.11 -5.24
CA GLN A 108 3.10 -7.29 -5.29
C GLN A 108 3.72 -8.42 -4.48
N LYS A 109 2.98 -8.89 -3.50
CA LYS A 109 3.41 -9.99 -2.63
C LYS A 109 3.57 -11.28 -3.40
N THR A 110 4.68 -11.96 -3.16
CA THR A 110 4.92 -13.30 -3.69
C THR A 110 5.78 -14.10 -2.72
N HIS A 111 5.62 -15.40 -2.72
CA HIS A 111 6.50 -16.34 -2.04
C HIS A 111 7.38 -17.11 -3.03
N GLN A 112 7.29 -16.75 -4.29
CA GLN A 112 8.11 -17.36 -5.34
C GLN A 112 9.47 -16.67 -5.43
N ARG A 113 10.45 -17.39 -5.77
CA ARG A 113 11.82 -16.91 -5.98
C ARG A 113 12.11 -16.69 -7.45
#